data_f78c42225f4a50ed70065cdc1c2ef9a6
#
_entry.id   f78c42225f4a50ed70065cdc1c2ef9a6
#
_cell.length_a   1.000
_cell.length_b   1.000
_cell.length_c   1.000
_cell.angle_alpha   90.00
_cell.angle_beta   90.00
_cell.angle_gamma   90.00
#
_symmetry.space_group_name_H-M   'P 1'
#
loop_
_entity.id
_entity.type
_entity.pdbx_description
1 polymer ?
#
loop_
_entity_poly.entity_id
_entity_poly.type
_entity_poly.pdbx_seq_one_letter_code
_entity_poly.pdbx_strand_id
1 'polypeptide(L)'
;MRYLLHDNDFLFARVNGNPDYVGRCAVFKNINEDVFHNDHIIRVRFDEDKFQGCFASSLLNSSYGKRQMRSQIKTSAGQYTISQYGIGAIEVVVPPLSLQNQFADFVQQVEAQKSLLQQSLAKLELNYKSLMQKCFRGEIF
;
A
#
# COMPACT_ATOMS: atom_id res chain seq x y z
N MET A 1 -2.40 20.26 14.87
CA MET A 1 -1.72 20.73 13.65
C MET A 1 -2.38 20.08 12.42
N ARG A 2 -2.59 20.82 11.32
CA ARG A 2 -3.41 20.36 10.18
C ARG A 2 -2.83 19.18 9.40
N TYR A 3 -1.52 19.04 9.36
CA TYR A 3 -0.80 18.06 8.52
C TYR A 3 -0.19 16.89 9.31
N LEU A 4 -0.28 16.88 10.64
CA LEU A 4 0.21 15.80 11.48
C LEU A 4 -0.60 14.52 11.22
N LEU A 5 0.10 13.42 10.98
CA LEU A 5 -0.48 12.10 10.82
C LEU A 5 -0.67 11.41 12.18
N HIS A 6 -1.75 10.68 12.29
CA HIS A 6 -2.05 9.82 13.43
C HIS A 6 -2.13 8.37 12.97
N ASP A 7 -1.96 7.44 13.89
CA ASP A 7 -2.12 6.02 13.58
C ASP A 7 -3.47 5.75 12.92
N ASN A 8 -3.48 4.87 11.93
CA ASN A 8 -4.64 4.54 11.09
C ASN A 8 -5.16 5.67 10.17
N ASP A 9 -4.48 6.81 10.06
CA ASP A 9 -4.80 7.75 8.99
C ASP A 9 -4.63 7.07 7.62
N PHE A 10 -5.60 7.26 6.74
CA PHE A 10 -5.61 6.69 5.40
C PHE A 10 -5.11 7.72 4.40
N LEU A 11 -4.08 7.37 3.63
CA LEU A 11 -3.36 8.29 2.77
C LEU A 11 -3.56 7.93 1.31
N PHE A 12 -3.90 8.92 0.49
CA PHE A 12 -4.03 8.79 -0.97
C PHE A 12 -2.97 9.63 -1.68
N ALA A 13 -2.32 9.05 -2.68
CA ALA A 13 -1.46 9.81 -3.60
C ALA A 13 -2.33 10.74 -4.45
N ARG A 14 -2.19 12.05 -4.26
CA ARG A 14 -3.02 13.06 -4.92
C ARG A 14 -2.56 13.37 -6.33
N VAL A 15 -1.25 13.39 -6.57
CA VAL A 15 -0.66 13.87 -7.83
C VAL A 15 0.50 12.96 -8.24
N ASN A 16 0.58 12.66 -9.53
CA ASN A 16 1.72 11.93 -10.11
C ASN A 16 1.81 12.16 -11.62
N GLY A 17 2.99 12.04 -12.20
CA GLY A 17 3.21 12.02 -13.65
C GLY A 17 2.67 10.77 -14.35
N ASN A 18 2.43 9.68 -13.59
CA ASN A 18 1.80 8.46 -14.09
C ASN A 18 0.41 8.29 -13.45
N PRO A 19 -0.67 8.20 -14.28
CA PRO A 19 -2.04 8.06 -13.77
C PRO A 19 -2.25 6.80 -12.92
N ASP A 20 -1.46 5.75 -13.11
CA ASP A 20 -1.57 4.49 -12.35
C ASP A 20 -1.13 4.62 -10.90
N TYR A 21 -0.44 5.69 -10.56
CA TYR A 21 -0.01 5.98 -9.18
C TYR A 21 -0.94 6.96 -8.45
N VAL A 22 -1.75 7.73 -9.17
CA VAL A 22 -2.73 8.63 -8.58
C VAL A 22 -3.87 7.82 -7.95
N GLY A 23 -4.25 8.17 -6.73
CA GLY A 23 -5.27 7.46 -5.97
C GLY A 23 -4.77 6.17 -5.30
N ARG A 24 -3.49 5.77 -5.47
CA ARG A 24 -2.93 4.71 -4.61
C ARG A 24 -3.04 5.11 -3.16
N CYS A 25 -3.35 4.15 -2.33
CA CYS A 25 -3.62 4.42 -0.94
C CYS A 25 -2.93 3.42 0.00
N ALA A 26 -2.68 3.88 1.22
CA ALA A 26 -2.12 3.08 2.30
C ALA A 26 -2.62 3.57 3.65
N VAL A 27 -2.58 2.68 4.64
CA VAL A 27 -2.81 3.03 6.04
C VAL A 27 -1.49 3.48 6.65
N PHE A 28 -1.49 4.64 7.28
CA PHE A 28 -0.33 5.09 8.04
C PHE A 28 -0.25 4.33 9.36
N LYS A 29 0.95 3.83 9.68
CA LYS A 29 1.28 3.25 10.97
C LYS A 29 2.27 4.16 11.67
N ASN A 30 1.93 4.58 12.89
CA ASN A 30 2.79 5.45 13.67
C ASN A 30 4.13 4.76 13.99
N ILE A 31 5.22 5.50 13.79
CA ILE A 31 6.60 5.06 14.03
C ILE A 31 7.20 5.72 15.30
N ASN A 32 6.34 6.21 16.19
CA ASN A 32 6.71 6.99 17.41
C ASN A 32 7.44 8.31 17.13
N GLU A 33 7.19 8.89 15.95
CA GLU A 33 7.70 10.20 15.56
C GLU A 33 6.56 11.06 15.00
N ASP A 34 6.71 12.39 15.09
CA ASP A 34 5.78 13.32 14.46
C ASP A 34 6.00 13.33 12.95
N VAL A 35 5.07 12.71 12.20
CA VAL A 35 5.11 12.65 10.74
C VAL A 35 4.05 13.59 10.16
N PHE A 36 4.44 14.39 9.18
CA PHE A 36 3.57 15.33 8.50
C PHE A 36 3.44 14.96 7.03
N HIS A 37 2.22 15.04 6.49
CA HIS A 37 2.03 14.92 5.05
C HIS A 37 2.07 16.28 4.37
N ASN A 38 2.41 16.29 3.08
CA ASN A 38 2.38 17.47 2.23
C ASN A 38 1.07 17.52 1.41
N ASP A 39 0.95 18.49 0.50
CA ASP A 39 -0.20 18.69 -0.38
C ASP A 39 -0.31 17.68 -1.53
N HIS A 40 0.72 16.84 -1.74
CA HIS A 40 0.68 15.71 -2.68
C HIS A 40 -0.05 14.49 -2.11
N ILE A 41 -0.43 14.52 -0.85
CA ILE A 41 -1.15 13.46 -0.15
C ILE A 41 -2.50 13.99 0.33
N ILE A 42 -3.55 13.23 0.09
CA ILE A 42 -4.86 13.45 0.71
C ILE A 42 -5.00 12.46 1.87
N ARG A 43 -5.24 13.00 3.07
CA ARG A 43 -5.53 12.22 4.25
C ARG A 43 -7.03 12.07 4.43
N VAL A 44 -7.48 10.83 4.69
CA VAL A 44 -8.85 10.48 5.02
C VAL A 44 -8.86 9.73 6.35
N ARG A 45 -9.87 9.94 7.17
CA ARG A 45 -10.15 9.14 8.37
C ARG A 45 -11.46 8.42 8.16
N PHE A 46 -11.40 7.10 8.27
CA PHE A 46 -12.61 6.27 8.25
C PHE A 46 -13.11 6.04 9.68
N ASP A 47 -14.38 5.75 9.77
CA ASP A 47 -14.98 5.18 10.98
C ASP A 47 -14.49 3.72 11.08
N GLU A 48 -13.59 3.46 12.02
CA GLU A 48 -12.94 2.15 12.19
C GLU A 48 -13.95 1.06 12.61
N ASP A 49 -15.07 1.44 13.22
CA ASP A 49 -16.15 0.53 13.56
C ASP A 49 -16.93 0.04 12.32
N LYS A 50 -16.74 0.69 11.18
CA LYS A 50 -17.42 0.34 9.93
C LYS A 50 -16.46 -0.13 8.83
N PHE A 51 -15.25 0.43 8.77
CA PHE A 51 -14.35 0.22 7.65
C PHE A 51 -12.89 -0.02 8.11
N GLN A 52 -12.47 -1.26 8.06
CA GLN A 52 -11.15 -1.70 8.50
C GLN A 52 -10.08 -1.31 7.47
N GLY A 53 -8.97 -0.69 7.94
CA GLY A 53 -7.97 -0.06 7.08
C GLY A 53 -7.26 -1.01 6.09
N CYS A 54 -6.93 -2.24 6.52
CA CYS A 54 -6.28 -3.23 5.65
C CYS A 54 -7.23 -3.68 4.53
N PHE A 55 -8.51 -3.92 4.85
CA PHE A 55 -9.53 -4.22 3.86
C PHE A 55 -9.73 -3.05 2.89
N ALA A 56 -9.86 -1.83 3.43
CA ALA A 56 -10.02 -0.61 2.64
C ALA A 56 -8.87 -0.40 1.64
N SER A 57 -7.63 -0.53 2.09
CA SER A 57 -6.47 -0.36 1.23
C SER A 57 -6.39 -1.43 0.14
N SER A 58 -6.71 -2.67 0.46
CA SER A 58 -6.73 -3.77 -0.51
C SER A 58 -7.82 -3.57 -1.56
N LEU A 59 -9.04 -3.19 -1.14
CA LEU A 59 -10.16 -2.92 -2.04
C LEU A 59 -9.86 -1.77 -2.99
N LEU A 60 -9.38 -0.63 -2.47
CA LEU A 60 -9.14 0.58 -3.25
C LEU A 60 -7.93 0.47 -4.18
N ASN A 61 -6.91 -0.33 -3.82
CA ASN A 61 -5.77 -0.63 -4.69
C ASN A 61 -6.05 -1.78 -5.69
N SER A 62 -7.19 -2.48 -5.57
CA SER A 62 -7.59 -3.52 -6.52
C SER A 62 -7.95 -2.94 -7.89
N SER A 63 -8.15 -3.80 -8.88
CA SER A 63 -8.63 -3.40 -10.22
C SER A 63 -9.99 -2.67 -10.18
N TYR A 64 -10.85 -3.04 -9.22
CA TYR A 64 -12.13 -2.37 -8.98
C TYR A 64 -11.93 -0.94 -8.49
N GLY A 65 -11.19 -0.74 -7.41
CA GLY A 65 -10.91 0.59 -6.86
C GLY A 65 -10.16 1.50 -7.84
N LYS A 66 -9.13 0.97 -8.50
CA LYS A 66 -8.37 1.70 -9.53
C LYS A 66 -9.23 2.18 -10.69
N ARG A 67 -10.21 1.39 -11.13
CA ARG A 67 -11.13 1.80 -12.20
C ARG A 67 -11.96 3.01 -11.78
N GLN A 68 -12.47 3.03 -10.56
CA GLN A 68 -13.23 4.15 -10.03
C GLN A 68 -12.34 5.38 -9.83
N MET A 69 -11.12 5.20 -9.29
CA MET A 69 -10.15 6.30 -9.15
C MET A 69 -9.85 6.96 -10.51
N ARG A 70 -9.63 6.14 -11.56
CA ARG A 70 -9.35 6.65 -12.91
C ARG A 70 -10.44 7.55 -13.46
N SER A 71 -11.70 7.28 -13.19
CA SER A 71 -12.83 8.13 -13.63
C SER A 71 -12.82 9.51 -12.97
N GLN A 72 -12.14 9.67 -11.83
CA GLN A 72 -12.06 10.91 -11.06
C GLN A 72 -10.74 11.67 -11.27
N ILE A 73 -9.79 11.08 -12.00
CA ILE A 73 -8.49 11.71 -12.28
C ILE A 73 -8.66 12.78 -13.35
N LYS A 74 -8.07 13.95 -13.09
CA LYS A 74 -7.98 15.07 -14.03
C LYS A 74 -6.52 15.27 -14.45
N THR A 75 -6.34 15.69 -15.70
CA THR A 75 -5.02 16.01 -16.26
C THR A 75 -4.84 17.51 -16.34
N SER A 76 -3.73 18.03 -15.85
CA SER A 76 -3.36 19.44 -15.98
C SER A 76 -1.84 19.56 -16.08
N ALA A 77 -1.35 20.30 -17.07
CA ALA A 77 0.08 20.59 -17.28
C ALA A 77 1.01 19.35 -17.24
N GLY A 78 0.56 18.23 -17.81
CA GLY A 78 1.36 16.99 -17.85
C GLY A 78 1.34 16.16 -16.55
N GLN A 79 0.56 16.58 -15.56
CA GLN A 79 0.37 15.82 -14.32
C GLN A 79 -1.08 15.33 -14.19
N TYR A 80 -1.23 14.20 -13.54
CA TYR A 80 -2.51 13.60 -13.21
C TYR A 80 -2.82 13.87 -11.74
N THR A 81 -4.05 14.30 -11.45
CA THR A 81 -4.46 14.68 -10.10
C THR A 81 -5.83 14.12 -9.76
N ILE A 82 -6.05 13.80 -8.49
CA ILE A 82 -7.36 13.51 -7.92
C ILE A 82 -7.68 14.52 -6.81
N SER A 83 -8.92 14.95 -6.74
CA SER A 83 -9.38 15.88 -5.69
C SER A 83 -9.97 15.13 -4.50
N GLN A 84 -10.13 15.80 -3.36
CA GLN A 84 -10.88 15.27 -2.21
C GLN A 84 -12.31 14.89 -2.60
N TYR A 85 -12.96 15.72 -3.42
CA TYR A 85 -14.28 15.44 -3.96
C TYR A 85 -14.29 14.16 -4.81
N GLY A 86 -13.28 13.98 -5.67
CA GLY A 86 -13.13 12.78 -6.49
C GLY A 86 -12.97 11.50 -5.65
N ILE A 87 -12.20 11.57 -4.55
CA ILE A 87 -12.09 10.44 -3.61
C ILE A 87 -13.43 10.19 -2.91
N GLY A 88 -14.13 11.24 -2.49
CA GLY A 88 -15.43 11.11 -1.84
C GLY A 88 -16.56 10.60 -2.74
N ALA A 89 -16.39 10.67 -4.06
CA ALA A 89 -17.35 10.14 -5.05
C ALA A 89 -17.14 8.65 -5.37
N ILE A 90 -16.14 8.00 -4.77
CA ILE A 90 -15.87 6.57 -5.02
C ILE A 90 -16.84 5.72 -4.21
N GLU A 91 -17.55 4.87 -4.90
CA GLU A 91 -18.45 3.91 -4.30
C GLU A 91 -17.69 2.66 -3.87
N VAL A 92 -17.86 2.25 -2.61
CA VAL A 92 -17.22 1.07 -2.06
C VAL A 92 -18.24 0.12 -1.44
N VAL A 93 -18.00 -1.17 -1.60
CA VAL A 93 -18.74 -2.21 -0.89
C VAL A 93 -18.16 -2.33 0.52
N VAL A 94 -19.00 -2.21 1.53
CA VAL A 94 -18.61 -2.35 2.94
C VAL A 94 -19.27 -3.60 3.53
N PRO A 95 -18.59 -4.75 3.51
CA PRO A 95 -19.10 -5.97 4.15
C PRO A 95 -19.10 -5.83 5.68
N PRO A 96 -19.77 -6.72 6.41
CA PRO A 96 -19.72 -6.73 7.87
C PRO A 96 -18.28 -6.73 8.40
N LEU A 97 -18.02 -6.03 9.50
CA LEU A 97 -16.67 -5.85 10.06
C LEU A 97 -15.97 -7.18 10.35
N SER A 98 -16.74 -8.22 10.76
CA SER A 98 -16.21 -9.56 10.99
C SER A 98 -15.54 -10.17 9.74
N LEU A 99 -16.13 -9.97 8.56
CA LEU A 99 -15.53 -10.42 7.30
C LEU A 99 -14.31 -9.59 6.89
N GLN A 100 -14.34 -8.29 7.16
CA GLN A 100 -13.19 -7.42 6.92
C GLN A 100 -11.98 -7.82 7.79
N ASN A 101 -12.24 -8.17 9.06
CA ASN A 101 -11.20 -8.64 9.98
C ASN A 101 -10.63 -10.00 9.54
N GLN A 102 -11.48 -10.96 9.17
CA GLN A 102 -11.00 -12.24 8.61
C GLN A 102 -10.11 -12.04 7.36
N PHE A 103 -10.48 -11.10 6.49
CA PHE A 103 -9.66 -10.74 5.34
C PHE A 103 -8.31 -10.14 5.77
N ALA A 104 -8.30 -9.26 6.77
CA ALA A 104 -7.07 -8.66 7.29
C ALA A 104 -6.13 -9.70 7.89
N ASP A 105 -6.66 -10.66 8.66
CA ASP A 105 -5.89 -11.77 9.21
C ASP A 105 -5.27 -12.63 8.11
N PHE A 106 -6.04 -12.91 7.05
CA PHE A 106 -5.53 -13.66 5.90
C PHE A 106 -4.40 -12.91 5.18
N VAL A 107 -4.55 -11.60 4.97
CA VAL A 107 -3.50 -10.76 4.36
C VAL A 107 -2.22 -10.78 5.21
N GLN A 108 -2.34 -10.69 6.53
CA GLN A 108 -1.18 -10.76 7.44
C GLN A 108 -0.45 -12.10 7.31
N GLN A 109 -1.18 -13.22 7.24
CA GLN A 109 -0.59 -14.54 7.04
C GLN A 109 0.16 -14.63 5.71
N VAL A 110 -0.42 -14.13 4.63
CA VAL A 110 0.22 -14.09 3.30
C VAL A 110 1.50 -13.24 3.33
N GLU A 111 1.48 -12.07 3.94
CA GLU A 111 2.67 -11.22 4.04
C GLU A 111 3.76 -11.84 4.91
N ALA A 112 3.41 -12.54 5.98
CA ALA A 112 4.38 -13.29 6.78
C ALA A 112 5.04 -14.41 5.95
N GLN A 113 4.27 -15.18 5.19
CA GLN A 113 4.79 -16.21 4.29
C GLN A 113 5.71 -15.63 3.21
N LYS A 114 5.31 -14.51 2.59
CA LYS A 114 6.15 -13.80 1.59
C LYS A 114 7.49 -13.39 2.19
N SER A 115 7.49 -12.83 3.40
CA SER A 115 8.72 -12.44 4.09
C SER A 115 9.64 -13.62 4.32
N LEU A 116 9.11 -14.76 4.78
CA LEU A 116 9.90 -15.99 4.99
C LEU A 116 10.48 -16.53 3.67
N LEU A 117 9.69 -16.52 2.60
CA LEU A 117 10.15 -16.97 1.28
C LEU A 117 11.23 -16.04 0.71
N GLN A 118 11.11 -14.74 0.88
CA GLN A 118 12.12 -13.76 0.46
C GLN A 118 13.45 -13.96 1.23
N GLN A 119 13.39 -14.21 2.55
CA GLN A 119 14.57 -14.52 3.34
C GLN A 119 15.23 -15.83 2.90
N SER A 120 14.41 -16.85 2.59
CA SER A 120 14.91 -18.12 2.09
C SER A 120 15.58 -17.97 0.72
N LEU A 121 14.99 -17.22 -0.18
CA LEU A 121 15.55 -16.91 -1.50
C LEU A 121 16.91 -16.20 -1.36
N ALA A 122 17.00 -15.18 -0.52
CA ALA A 122 18.25 -14.45 -0.29
C ALA A 122 19.38 -15.36 0.25
N LYS A 123 19.03 -16.29 1.15
CA LYS A 123 20.00 -17.31 1.65
C LYS A 123 20.46 -18.26 0.55
N LEU A 124 19.54 -18.72 -0.30
CA LEU A 124 19.87 -19.59 -1.42
C LEU A 124 20.78 -18.90 -2.44
N GLU A 125 20.51 -17.64 -2.76
CA GLU A 125 21.36 -16.84 -3.64
C GLU A 125 22.77 -16.62 -3.06
N LEU A 126 22.87 -16.38 -1.74
CA LEU A 126 24.15 -16.26 -1.06
C LEU A 126 24.94 -17.58 -1.10
N ASN A 127 24.27 -18.68 -0.82
CA ASN A 127 24.88 -20.03 -0.88
C ASN A 127 25.36 -20.34 -2.30
N TYR A 128 24.56 -20.05 -3.31
CA TYR A 128 24.93 -20.23 -4.71
C TYR A 128 26.19 -19.43 -5.06
N LYS A 129 26.22 -18.13 -4.72
CA LYS A 129 27.40 -17.29 -4.96
C LYS A 129 28.65 -17.82 -4.25
N SER A 130 28.52 -18.26 -2.99
CA SER A 130 29.61 -18.84 -2.22
C SER A 130 30.13 -20.11 -2.87
N LEU A 131 29.23 -21.02 -3.28
CA LEU A 131 29.58 -22.25 -3.95
C LEU A 131 30.32 -22.01 -5.27
N MET A 132 29.81 -21.11 -6.09
CA MET A 132 30.44 -20.71 -7.35
C MET A 132 31.86 -20.18 -7.11
N GLN A 133 32.06 -19.33 -6.11
CA GLN A 133 33.39 -18.81 -5.79
C GLN A 133 34.36 -19.92 -5.39
N LYS A 134 33.90 -20.86 -4.56
CA LYS A 134 34.73 -22.02 -4.14
C LYS A 134 35.09 -22.94 -5.31
N CYS A 135 34.12 -23.19 -6.21
CA CYS A 135 34.38 -23.97 -7.43
C CYS A 135 35.45 -23.30 -8.30
N PHE A 136 35.33 -21.98 -8.57
CA PHE A 136 36.30 -21.26 -9.40
C PHE A 136 37.69 -21.10 -8.76
N ARG A 137 37.78 -21.20 -7.42
CA ARG A 137 39.07 -21.22 -6.71
C ARG A 137 39.69 -22.63 -6.62
N GLY A 138 39.01 -23.65 -7.11
CA GLY A 138 39.48 -25.04 -6.99
C GLY A 138 39.39 -25.61 -5.56
N GLU A 139 38.56 -25.03 -4.70
CA GLU A 139 38.43 -25.44 -3.29
C GLU A 139 37.48 -26.64 -3.11
N ILE A 140 36.73 -27.02 -4.14
CA ILE A 140 35.70 -28.08 -4.06
C ILE A 140 36.06 -29.31 -4.88
N PHE A 141 37.05 -29.25 -5.76
CA PHE A 141 37.54 -30.36 -6.60
C PHE A 141 39.05 -30.44 -6.51
#